data_63e49843d7c70e892ff6f672ae8df84e
#
_entry.id   63e49843d7c70e892ff6f672ae8df84e
#
_cell.length_a   1.000
_cell.length_b   1.000
_cell.length_c   1.000
_cell.angle_alpha   90.00
_cell.angle_beta   90.00
_cell.angle_gamma   90.00
#
_symmetry.space_group_name_H-M   'P 1'
#
loop_
_entity.id
_entity.type
_entity.pdbx_description
1 polymer ?
#
loop_
_entity_poly.entity_id
_entity_poly.type
_entity_poly.pdbx_seq_one_letter_code
_entity_poly.pdbx_strand_id
1 'polypeptide(L)'
;MKILAITACTAGIAHTYIAKEKLENAARELGDSIKVETQGSIGVENELTPEEIQDADVILISADIRVNKDRFKGKPVVEIPISMVMKFPKGVLNKIHEKME
;
A
#
# COMPACT_ATOMS: atom_id res chain seq x y z
N MET A 1 -7.50 -3.94 -11.33
CA MET A 1 -7.90 -3.50 -9.98
C MET A 1 -7.18 -2.21 -9.63
N LYS A 2 -7.86 -1.32 -8.98
CA LYS A 2 -7.27 -0.04 -8.56
C LYS A 2 -6.93 -0.11 -7.08
N ILE A 3 -5.63 -0.09 -6.77
CA ILE A 3 -5.10 -0.29 -5.43
C ILE A 3 -4.49 1.02 -4.93
N LEU A 4 -4.79 1.39 -3.70
CA LEU A 4 -4.04 2.43 -3.01
C LEU A 4 -3.28 1.77 -1.87
N ALA A 5 -2.02 2.13 -1.71
CA ALA A 5 -1.18 1.53 -0.69
C ALA A 5 -0.53 2.60 0.18
N ILE A 6 -0.26 2.24 1.43
CA ILE A 6 0.53 3.06 2.34
C ILE A 6 1.68 2.20 2.84
N THR A 7 2.90 2.72 2.73
CA THR A 7 4.07 2.09 3.34
C THR A 7 4.58 3.01 4.45
N ALA A 8 4.79 2.46 5.63
CA ALA A 8 5.21 3.23 6.80
C ALA A 8 6.15 2.40 7.68
N CYS A 9 7.24 3.02 8.12
CA CYS A 9 8.24 2.34 8.93
C CYS A 9 9.02 3.35 9.76
N THR A 10 9.35 2.98 11.01
CA THR A 10 10.19 3.80 11.88
C THR A 10 11.68 3.62 11.60
N ALA A 11 12.05 2.52 10.95
CA ALA A 11 13.45 2.12 10.76
C ALA A 11 14.17 2.90 9.65
N GLY A 12 13.50 3.87 9.01
CA GLY A 12 14.13 4.72 8.02
C GLY A 12 13.39 4.74 6.70
N ILE A 13 13.74 5.72 5.89
CA ILE A 13 13.09 6.03 4.62
C ILE A 13 13.30 4.93 3.58
N ALA A 14 14.47 4.29 3.62
CA ALA A 14 14.85 3.31 2.60
C ALA A 14 13.84 2.17 2.47
N HIS A 15 13.34 1.66 3.60
CA HIS A 15 12.39 0.55 3.57
C HIS A 15 11.06 0.94 2.91
N THR A 16 10.56 2.14 3.18
CA THR A 16 9.30 2.59 2.58
C THR A 16 9.43 2.77 1.08
N TYR A 17 10.55 3.29 0.61
CA TYR A 17 10.79 3.48 -0.82
C TYR A 17 11.00 2.15 -1.56
N ILE A 18 11.72 1.22 -0.96
CA ILE A 18 11.91 -0.10 -1.55
C ILE A 18 10.57 -0.84 -1.64
N ALA A 19 9.77 -0.80 -0.57
CA ALA A 19 8.45 -1.42 -0.58
C ALA A 19 7.55 -0.80 -1.65
N LYS A 20 7.58 0.53 -1.77
CA LYS A 20 6.83 1.24 -2.81
C LYS A 20 7.20 0.73 -4.20
N GLU A 21 8.49 0.68 -4.51
CA GLU A 21 8.96 0.22 -5.80
C GLU A 21 8.56 -1.22 -6.09
N LYS A 22 8.67 -2.10 -5.09
CA LYS A 22 8.28 -3.50 -5.25
C LYS A 22 6.78 -3.63 -5.52
N LEU A 23 5.96 -2.87 -4.83
CA LEU A 23 4.51 -2.87 -5.06
C LEU A 23 4.16 -2.34 -6.44
N GLU A 24 4.81 -1.26 -6.87
CA GLU A 24 4.58 -0.68 -8.19
C GLU A 24 4.94 -1.67 -9.30
N ASN A 25 6.08 -2.33 -9.17
CA ASN A 25 6.51 -3.33 -10.15
C ASN A 25 5.58 -4.53 -10.19
N ALA A 26 5.17 -5.03 -9.03
CA ALA A 26 4.26 -6.18 -8.96
C ALA A 26 2.89 -5.83 -9.56
N ALA A 27 2.37 -4.65 -9.26
CA ALA A 27 1.09 -4.20 -9.82
C ALA A 27 1.16 -4.09 -11.34
N ARG A 28 2.26 -3.55 -11.86
CA ARG A 28 2.45 -3.44 -13.30
C ARG A 28 2.43 -4.81 -13.97
N GLU A 29 3.09 -5.79 -13.37
CA GLU A 29 3.12 -7.15 -13.92
C GLU A 29 1.75 -7.83 -13.88
N LEU A 30 0.92 -7.49 -12.89
CA LEU A 30 -0.42 -8.07 -12.76
C LEU A 30 -1.49 -7.26 -13.50
N GLY A 31 -1.11 -6.14 -14.11
CA GLY A 31 -2.06 -5.29 -14.83
C GLY A 31 -2.91 -4.41 -13.91
N ASP A 32 -2.48 -4.20 -12.68
CA ASP A 32 -3.19 -3.36 -11.71
C ASP A 32 -2.70 -1.93 -11.76
N SER A 33 -3.57 -1.00 -11.38
CA SER A 33 -3.21 0.39 -11.13
C SER A 33 -2.94 0.56 -9.64
N ILE A 34 -1.83 1.22 -9.29
CA ILE A 34 -1.47 1.41 -7.89
C ILE A 34 -0.89 2.81 -7.66
N LYS A 35 -1.22 3.40 -6.53
CA LYS A 35 -0.54 4.58 -6.00
C LYS A 35 -0.11 4.28 -4.59
N VAL A 36 1.13 4.61 -4.24
CA VAL A 36 1.70 4.30 -2.93
C VAL A 36 2.08 5.60 -2.20
N GLU A 37 1.44 5.83 -1.06
CA GLU A 37 1.81 6.90 -0.14
C GLU A 37 2.87 6.38 0.81
N THR A 38 3.96 7.14 0.99
CA THR A 38 5.01 6.76 1.94
C THR A 38 4.94 7.67 3.16
N GLN A 39 5.03 7.06 4.34
CA GLN A 39 5.08 7.78 5.62
C GLN A 39 6.36 7.39 6.34
N GLY A 40 7.19 8.36 6.64
CA GLY A 40 8.47 8.12 7.26
C GLY A 40 8.92 9.28 8.12
N SER A 41 10.18 9.25 8.56
CA SER A 41 10.74 10.26 9.45
C SER A 41 10.76 11.66 8.84
N ILE A 42 10.75 11.79 7.51
CA ILE A 42 10.71 13.08 6.83
C ILE A 42 9.28 13.53 6.49
N GLY A 43 8.27 12.76 6.88
CA GLY A 43 6.88 13.12 6.64
C GLY A 43 6.17 12.20 5.64
N VAL A 44 5.09 12.71 5.05
CA VAL A 44 4.26 11.97 4.10
C VAL A 44 4.57 12.44 2.70
N GLU A 45 4.82 11.49 1.81
CA GLU A 45 5.03 11.77 0.38
C GLU A 45 4.00 11.04 -0.46
N ASN A 46 3.62 11.64 -1.58
CA ASN A 46 2.68 11.07 -2.53
C ASN A 46 1.32 10.77 -1.89
N GLU A 47 0.84 11.71 -1.08
CA GLU A 47 -0.36 11.52 -0.27
C GLU A 47 -1.59 11.15 -1.11
N LEU A 48 -2.37 10.19 -0.62
CA LEU A 48 -3.61 9.76 -1.26
C LEU A 48 -4.68 10.82 -1.10
N THR A 49 -5.34 11.18 -2.19
CA THR A 49 -6.42 12.17 -2.15
C THR A 49 -7.76 11.51 -1.84
N PRO A 50 -8.75 12.28 -1.31
CA PRO A 50 -10.09 11.73 -1.09
C PRO A 50 -10.73 11.17 -2.36
N GLU A 51 -10.51 11.78 -3.50
CA GLU A 51 -11.03 11.31 -4.79
C GLU A 51 -10.42 9.96 -5.17
N GLU A 52 -9.11 9.80 -4.95
CA GLU A 52 -8.43 8.54 -5.23
C GLU A 52 -8.95 7.43 -4.31
N ILE A 53 -9.16 7.75 -3.04
CA ILE A 53 -9.69 6.79 -2.07
C ILE A 53 -11.10 6.34 -2.49
N GLN A 54 -11.93 7.28 -2.92
CA GLN A 54 -13.29 6.97 -3.35
C GLN A 54 -13.29 6.01 -4.55
N ASP A 55 -12.37 6.19 -5.48
CA ASP A 55 -12.27 5.38 -6.70
C ASP A 55 -11.58 4.04 -6.49
N ALA A 56 -10.89 3.85 -5.37
CA ALA A 56 -10.08 2.65 -5.15
C ALA A 56 -10.95 1.43 -4.89
N ASP A 57 -10.47 0.26 -5.34
CA ASP A 57 -11.10 -1.02 -5.05
C ASP A 57 -10.67 -1.53 -3.67
N VAL A 58 -9.44 -1.24 -3.25
CA VAL A 58 -8.88 -1.75 -1.99
C VAL A 58 -7.78 -0.82 -1.50
N ILE A 59 -7.61 -0.77 -0.17
CA ILE A 59 -6.53 -0.04 0.49
C ILE A 59 -5.59 -1.07 1.12
N LEU A 60 -4.32 -1.01 0.77
CA LEU A 60 -3.29 -1.87 1.32
C LEU A 60 -2.41 -1.06 2.26
N ILE A 61 -2.32 -1.47 3.52
CA ILE A 61 -1.42 -0.83 4.49
C ILE A 61 -0.28 -1.80 4.79
N SER A 62 0.91 -1.43 4.35
CA SER A 62 2.13 -2.19 4.58
C SER A 62 2.98 -1.39 5.56
N ALA A 63 2.85 -1.69 6.85
CA ALA A 63 3.42 -0.84 7.88
C ALA A 63 3.86 -1.62 9.08
N ASP A 64 4.94 -1.14 9.71
CA ASP A 64 5.44 -1.64 11.00
C ASP A 64 5.04 -0.70 12.13
N ILE A 65 4.36 0.40 11.81
CA ILE A 65 3.84 1.35 12.76
C ILE A 65 2.34 1.55 12.53
N ARG A 66 1.67 2.15 13.50
CA ARG A 66 0.25 2.41 13.39
C ARG A 66 -0.02 3.51 12.37
N VAL A 67 -0.92 3.24 11.43
CA VAL A 67 -1.36 4.19 10.41
C VAL A 67 -2.80 4.59 10.69
N ASN A 68 -3.10 5.88 10.59
CA ASN A 68 -4.47 6.37 10.77
C ASN A 68 -5.33 5.89 9.59
N LYS A 69 -6.44 5.20 9.91
CA LYS A 69 -7.33 4.61 8.92
C LYS A 69 -8.67 5.34 8.80
N ASP A 70 -8.83 6.46 9.47
CA ASP A 70 -10.12 7.17 9.49
C ASP A 70 -10.60 7.58 8.10
N ARG A 71 -9.69 7.96 7.23
CA ARG A 71 -10.03 8.38 5.87
C ARG A 71 -10.44 7.22 4.96
N PHE A 72 -10.29 5.97 5.41
CA PHE A 72 -10.60 4.77 4.62
C PHE A 72 -11.92 4.12 5.03
N LYS A 73 -12.74 4.78 5.82
CA LYS A 73 -14.03 4.23 6.24
C LYS A 73 -14.87 3.84 5.02
N GLY A 74 -15.45 2.67 5.07
CA GLY A 74 -16.28 2.14 3.99
C GLY A 74 -15.50 1.46 2.87
N LYS A 75 -14.18 1.41 2.95
CA LYS A 75 -13.35 0.73 1.96
C LYS A 75 -12.73 -0.53 2.54
N PRO A 76 -12.54 -1.58 1.73
CA PRO A 76 -11.78 -2.74 2.19
C PRO A 76 -10.34 -2.34 2.48
N VAL A 77 -9.85 -2.70 3.66
CA VAL A 77 -8.49 -2.40 4.10
C VAL A 77 -7.78 -3.70 4.43
N VAL A 78 -6.60 -3.91 3.86
CA VAL A 78 -5.75 -5.05 4.15
C VAL A 78 -4.47 -4.52 4.80
N GLU A 79 -4.14 -5.01 5.98
CA GLU A 79 -2.94 -4.61 6.71
C GLU A 79 -1.97 -5.76 6.77
N ILE A 80 -0.71 -5.50 6.43
CA ILE A 80 0.37 -6.49 6.47
C ILE A 80 1.65 -5.82 6.96
N PRO A 81 2.60 -6.59 7.53
CA PRO A 81 3.92 -6.04 7.84
C PRO A 81 4.67 -5.67 6.56
N ILE A 82 5.54 -4.67 6.65
CA ILE A 82 6.32 -4.25 5.48
C ILE A 82 7.24 -5.36 4.97
N SER A 83 7.67 -6.27 5.87
CA SER A 83 8.51 -7.41 5.49
C SER A 83 7.84 -8.34 4.48
N MET A 84 6.51 -8.44 4.51
CA MET A 84 5.77 -9.27 3.55
C MET A 84 5.88 -8.69 2.14
N VAL A 85 5.80 -7.38 2.01
CA VAL A 85 5.96 -6.71 0.71
C VAL A 85 7.40 -6.86 0.22
N MET A 86 8.36 -6.76 1.12
CA MET A 86 9.78 -6.89 0.76
C MET A 86 10.11 -8.28 0.21
N LYS A 87 9.50 -9.32 0.79
CA LYS A 87 9.77 -10.70 0.39
C LYS A 87 8.86 -11.20 -0.72
N PHE A 88 7.57 -10.86 -0.67
CA PHE A 88 6.56 -11.45 -1.55
C PHE A 88 5.62 -10.40 -2.13
N PRO A 89 6.12 -9.41 -2.88
CA PRO A 89 5.24 -8.33 -3.37
C PRO A 89 4.12 -8.84 -4.28
N LYS A 90 4.40 -9.74 -5.21
CA LYS A 90 3.36 -10.34 -6.05
C LYS A 90 2.41 -11.22 -5.25
N GLY A 91 2.94 -11.97 -4.27
CA GLY A 91 2.11 -12.80 -3.41
C GLY A 91 1.11 -11.98 -2.62
N VAL A 92 1.52 -10.81 -2.13
CA VAL A 92 0.64 -9.89 -1.43
C VAL A 92 -0.50 -9.43 -2.34
N LEU A 93 -0.19 -8.99 -3.55
CA LEU A 93 -1.21 -8.52 -4.49
C LEU A 93 -2.12 -9.66 -4.94
N ASN A 94 -1.59 -10.86 -5.16
CA ASN A 94 -2.40 -12.02 -5.51
C ASN A 94 -3.39 -12.36 -4.39
N LYS A 95 -2.97 -12.26 -3.14
CA LYS A 95 -3.86 -12.47 -2.00
C LYS A 95 -4.97 -11.44 -1.96
N ILE A 96 -4.66 -10.20 -2.28
CA ILE A 96 -5.65 -9.13 -2.37
C ILE A 96 -6.67 -9.46 -3.46
N HIS A 97 -6.21 -9.90 -4.64
CA HIS A 97 -7.09 -10.31 -5.72
C HIS A 97 -8.04 -11.43 -5.26
N GLU A 98 -7.53 -12.43 -4.56
CA GLU A 98 -8.34 -13.52 -4.05
C GLU A 98 -9.43 -13.04 -3.09
N LYS A 99 -9.09 -12.10 -2.22
CA LYS A 99 -10.05 -11.56 -1.23
C LYS A 99 -11.13 -10.70 -1.87
N MET A 100 -10.80 -10.06 -2.99
CA MET A 100 -11.72 -9.12 -3.64
C MET A 100 -12.61 -9.78 -4.70
N GLU A 101 -12.36 -11.03 -5.03
CA GLU A 101 -13.18 -11.78 -5.97
C GLU A 101 -14.50 -12.29 -5.40
#